data_99bec25901492e9f7d883031a0db04b5
#
_entry.id   99bec25901492e9f7d883031a0db04b5
#
_cell.length_a   1.000
_cell.length_b   1.000
_cell.length_c   1.000
_cell.angle_alpha   90.00
_cell.angle_beta   90.00
_cell.angle_gamma   90.00
#
_symmetry.space_group_name_H-M   'P 1'
#
loop_
_entity.id
_entity.type
_entity.pdbx_description
1 polymer ?
#
loop_
_entity_poly.entity_id
_entity_poly.type
_entity_poly.pdbx_seq_one_letter_code
_entity_poly.pdbx_strand_id
1 'polypeptide(L)'
;QRGMRRALRSAEAQHVIGIPAGLGLARTLGLPGRRILVGRTGPATRILAADATLSEVARRGRAAAVSTGAAPAADDDALVVFTSGATGPAKGVVYTHRRLWALRDALRDAYDIRHDGETPDALVAAFAPWAVLGPALGIASAIPDMEITDASSLTAETTAAAAAAVGGTLMWTSPTALRAIVATADHLTGSSRADLEHLRLVLAAGAPVPPELLDAAAHLMLRAQFATPYGMTEALPLTEVTIEELREAHGLGVLVGRALPGVDVGIAPLARDAVPSADLVTTPEVTGEIVVRTAWMRDRYDRRWATQRRADSPEGWHRTGDVGHLDGQGRLWVEGRLAHFLDTPDGPVTPVAAELAAQRCADTTLAALVGVGPLGVQVPVIVLLAPGPALGLADVNLTRRVRAAVRDATGLEIAAVLTMRALPVDVRHRSKIDRTRIAREASIFLAGQGDDD
;
A
#
# COMPACT_ATOMS: atom_id res chain seq x y z
N GLN A 1 10.38 2.13 -15.45
CA GLN A 1 11.57 3.02 -15.52
C GLN A 1 11.24 4.43 -16.07
N ARG A 2 10.43 4.59 -17.14
CA ARG A 2 10.09 5.90 -17.73
C ARG A 2 9.33 6.81 -16.74
N GLY A 3 8.40 6.27 -15.96
CA GLY A 3 7.62 7.02 -14.96
C GLY A 3 8.48 7.58 -13.83
N MET A 4 9.36 6.76 -13.25
CA MET A 4 10.32 7.17 -12.20
C MET A 4 11.26 8.27 -12.69
N ARG A 5 11.82 8.10 -13.91
CA ARG A 5 12.69 9.13 -14.52
C ARG A 5 12.00 10.49 -14.63
N ARG A 6 10.72 10.47 -15.03
CA ARG A 6 9.93 11.70 -15.15
C ARG A 6 9.68 12.33 -13.78
N ALA A 7 9.28 11.53 -12.78
CA ALA A 7 9.05 11.97 -11.42
C ALA A 7 10.32 12.60 -10.80
N LEU A 8 11.46 11.91 -10.87
CA LEU A 8 12.72 12.40 -10.34
C LEU A 8 13.18 13.72 -11.01
N ARG A 9 12.96 13.86 -12.32
CA ARG A 9 13.29 15.10 -13.02
C ARG A 9 12.35 16.25 -12.68
N SER A 10 11.04 15.97 -12.51
CA SER A 10 10.05 16.99 -12.15
C SER A 10 10.21 17.51 -10.72
N ALA A 11 10.90 16.77 -9.85
CA ALA A 11 11.16 17.19 -8.49
C ALA A 11 12.11 18.41 -8.40
N GLU A 12 12.94 18.64 -9.43
CA GLU A 12 13.89 19.77 -9.48
C GLU A 12 14.71 19.95 -8.18
N ALA A 13 15.11 18.81 -7.59
CA ALA A 13 15.76 18.79 -6.29
C ALA A 13 17.09 19.55 -6.30
N GLN A 14 17.28 20.44 -5.34
CA GLN A 14 18.55 21.18 -5.13
C GLN A 14 19.65 20.27 -4.56
N HIS A 15 19.26 19.20 -3.86
CA HIS A 15 20.17 18.23 -3.27
C HIS A 15 19.64 16.82 -3.53
N VAL A 16 20.53 15.92 -3.92
CA VAL A 16 20.26 14.49 -4.11
C VAL A 16 21.07 13.71 -3.09
N ILE A 17 20.41 13.15 -2.09
CA ILE A 17 21.04 12.34 -1.06
C ILE A 17 20.79 10.87 -1.39
N GLY A 18 21.84 10.06 -1.44
CA GLY A 18 21.66 8.66 -1.81
C GLY A 18 22.89 7.80 -1.61
N ILE A 19 22.66 6.49 -1.61
CA ILE A 19 23.69 5.45 -1.66
C ILE A 19 24.35 5.44 -3.07
N PRO A 20 25.49 4.75 -3.26
CA PRO A 20 26.20 4.74 -4.55
C PRO A 20 25.32 4.41 -5.74
N ALA A 21 24.47 3.40 -5.65
CA ALA A 21 23.55 3.01 -6.72
C ALA A 21 22.54 4.13 -7.05
N GLY A 22 21.99 4.78 -6.05
CA GLY A 22 21.06 5.91 -6.21
C GLY A 22 21.72 7.13 -6.87
N LEU A 23 22.94 7.49 -6.47
CA LEU A 23 23.68 8.58 -7.09
C LEU A 23 24.13 8.25 -8.52
N GLY A 24 24.47 7.00 -8.81
CA GLY A 24 24.73 6.51 -10.16
C GLY A 24 23.51 6.68 -11.07
N LEU A 25 22.34 6.32 -10.58
CA LEU A 25 21.08 6.55 -11.29
C LEU A 25 20.81 8.04 -11.50
N ALA A 26 20.98 8.86 -10.46
CA ALA A 26 20.81 10.32 -10.53
C ALA A 26 21.70 10.94 -11.62
N ARG A 27 22.96 10.51 -11.70
CA ARG A 27 23.89 10.92 -12.74
C ARG A 27 23.45 10.50 -14.14
N THR A 28 23.08 9.23 -14.32
CA THR A 28 22.59 8.69 -15.61
C THR A 28 21.32 9.41 -16.09
N LEU A 29 20.46 9.80 -15.16
CA LEU A 29 19.26 10.56 -15.46
C LEU A 29 19.50 12.06 -15.65
N GLY A 30 20.70 12.55 -15.38
CA GLY A 30 21.03 13.98 -15.47
C GLY A 30 20.20 14.81 -14.47
N LEU A 31 20.02 14.30 -13.24
CA LEU A 31 19.27 15.05 -12.21
C LEU A 31 20.10 16.28 -11.79
N PRO A 32 19.45 17.45 -11.65
CA PRO A 32 20.11 18.66 -11.13
C PRO A 32 20.43 18.51 -9.63
N GLY A 33 21.16 19.48 -9.09
CA GLY A 33 21.42 19.60 -7.66
C GLY A 33 22.74 18.96 -7.20
N ARG A 34 23.13 19.28 -5.97
CA ARG A 34 24.33 18.74 -5.32
C ARG A 34 24.11 17.31 -4.89
N ARG A 35 25.10 16.46 -5.06
CA ARG A 35 25.04 15.02 -4.73
C ARG A 35 25.72 14.75 -3.40
N ILE A 36 24.99 14.22 -2.45
CA ILE A 36 25.48 13.87 -1.11
C ILE A 36 25.43 12.34 -0.98
N LEU A 37 26.62 11.75 -0.81
CA LEU A 37 26.77 10.30 -0.68
C LEU A 37 26.45 9.84 0.74
N VAL A 38 25.56 8.87 0.87
CA VAL A 38 25.36 8.09 2.09
C VAL A 38 26.25 6.85 2.02
N GLY A 39 27.21 6.75 2.99
CA GLY A 39 28.18 5.66 3.04
C GLY A 39 29.63 6.16 3.05
N ARG A 40 30.56 5.22 2.88
CA ARG A 40 32.01 5.50 2.93
C ARG A 40 32.51 6.00 1.58
N THR A 41 33.48 6.90 1.63
CA THR A 41 34.24 7.34 0.44
C THR A 41 35.11 6.21 -0.09
N GLY A 42 35.15 6.06 -1.40
CA GLY A 42 36.01 5.10 -2.09
C GLY A 42 36.28 5.57 -3.54
N PRO A 43 37.03 4.80 -4.34
CA PRO A 43 37.30 5.16 -5.75
C PRO A 43 36.03 5.47 -6.55
N ALA A 44 34.93 4.77 -6.26
CA ALA A 44 33.62 4.99 -6.87
C ALA A 44 33.04 6.39 -6.59
N THR A 45 33.42 7.05 -5.48
CA THR A 45 32.89 8.38 -5.11
C THR A 45 33.22 9.44 -6.15
N ARG A 46 34.41 9.36 -6.74
CA ARG A 46 34.85 10.26 -7.83
C ARG A 46 34.04 10.02 -9.11
N ILE A 47 33.75 8.74 -9.43
CA ILE A 47 32.93 8.34 -10.58
C ILE A 47 31.48 8.85 -10.41
N LEU A 48 30.96 8.87 -9.20
CA LEU A 48 29.61 9.31 -8.88
C LEU A 48 29.44 10.84 -8.87
N ALA A 49 30.56 11.58 -8.95
CA ALA A 49 30.59 13.04 -8.85
C ALA A 49 29.81 13.54 -7.61
N ALA A 50 30.07 12.91 -6.44
CA ALA A 50 29.48 13.35 -5.17
C ALA A 50 30.21 14.59 -4.68
N ASP A 51 29.46 15.62 -4.30
CA ASP A 51 30.00 16.90 -3.80
C ASP A 51 30.46 16.78 -2.33
N ALA A 52 29.83 15.89 -1.56
CA ALA A 52 30.16 15.61 -0.17
C ALA A 52 29.60 14.24 0.26
N THR A 53 30.08 13.74 1.40
CA THR A 53 29.40 12.65 2.12
C THR A 53 28.44 13.22 3.18
N LEU A 54 27.43 12.45 3.56
CA LEU A 54 26.52 12.84 4.64
C LEU A 54 27.27 13.07 5.96
N SER A 55 28.30 12.26 6.24
CA SER A 55 29.17 12.43 7.42
C SER A 55 29.98 13.73 7.40
N GLU A 56 30.45 14.17 6.23
CA GLU A 56 31.13 15.49 6.08
C GLU A 56 30.16 16.63 6.29
N VAL A 57 28.96 16.56 5.72
CA VAL A 57 27.90 17.56 5.91
C VAL A 57 27.55 17.68 7.39
N ALA A 58 27.33 16.55 8.08
CA ALA A 58 27.03 16.52 9.51
C ALA A 58 28.19 17.08 10.36
N ARG A 59 29.46 16.78 10.02
CA ARG A 59 30.63 17.32 10.70
C ARG A 59 30.73 18.83 10.52
N ARG A 60 30.56 19.33 9.30
CA ARG A 60 30.57 20.78 9.00
C ARG A 60 29.44 21.50 9.73
N GLY A 61 28.22 20.91 9.75
CA GLY A 61 27.09 21.48 10.46
C GLY A 61 27.31 21.60 11.97
N ARG A 62 27.94 20.59 12.59
CA ARG A 62 28.33 20.70 14.02
C ARG A 62 29.41 21.71 14.32
N ALA A 63 30.31 21.96 13.38
CA ALA A 63 31.37 22.94 13.53
C ALA A 63 30.95 24.38 13.21
N ALA A 64 29.87 24.56 12.47
CA ALA A 64 29.35 25.85 12.09
C ALA A 64 28.33 26.33 13.14
N ALA A 65 28.45 27.59 13.57
CA ALA A 65 27.36 28.28 14.27
C ALA A 65 26.26 28.58 13.23
N VAL A 66 25.47 27.57 12.91
CA VAL A 66 24.39 27.72 11.93
C VAL A 66 23.22 28.39 12.63
N SER A 67 22.87 29.60 12.18
CA SER A 67 21.54 30.12 12.42
C SER A 67 20.52 29.16 11.80
N THR A 68 19.71 28.47 12.61
CA THR A 68 18.50 27.85 12.12
C THR A 68 17.66 28.99 11.56
N GLY A 69 17.39 28.98 10.25
CA GLY A 69 16.54 29.98 9.61
C GLY A 69 15.16 30.09 10.32
N ALA A 70 14.33 31.00 9.88
CA ALA A 70 12.96 31.09 10.38
C ALA A 70 12.29 29.73 10.33
N ALA A 71 11.50 29.38 11.34
CA ALA A 71 10.68 28.18 11.33
C ALA A 71 9.76 28.20 10.08
N PRO A 72 9.55 27.07 9.40
CA PRO A 72 8.68 27.03 8.23
C PRO A 72 7.25 27.41 8.62
N ALA A 73 6.56 28.10 7.71
CA ALA A 73 5.15 28.40 7.89
C ALA A 73 4.30 27.12 7.79
N ALA A 74 3.12 27.14 8.39
CA ALA A 74 2.22 25.99 8.39
C ALA A 74 1.85 25.53 6.96
N ASP A 75 1.75 26.45 6.03
CA ASP A 75 1.33 26.19 4.65
C ASP A 75 2.51 26.04 3.68
N ASP A 76 3.75 26.08 4.18
CA ASP A 76 4.92 25.73 3.37
C ASP A 76 4.92 24.24 3.02
N ASP A 77 5.43 23.89 1.84
CA ASP A 77 5.63 22.51 1.42
C ASP A 77 6.65 21.82 2.32
N ALA A 78 6.25 20.73 2.94
CA ALA A 78 7.09 19.96 3.84
C ALA A 78 7.60 18.67 3.22
N LEU A 79 6.75 18.01 2.42
CA LEU A 79 7.04 16.68 1.88
C LEU A 79 6.37 16.49 0.51
N VAL A 80 7.10 15.92 -0.44
CA VAL A 80 6.56 15.44 -1.72
C VAL A 80 6.86 13.95 -1.86
N VAL A 81 5.83 13.11 -1.85
CA VAL A 81 5.95 11.66 -1.99
C VAL A 81 5.50 11.23 -3.37
N PHE A 82 6.34 10.52 -4.11
CA PHE A 82 5.98 10.01 -5.43
C PHE A 82 5.35 8.62 -5.33
N THR A 83 4.10 8.48 -5.84
CA THR A 83 3.42 7.19 -5.92
C THR A 83 4.03 6.29 -6.99
N SER A 84 3.89 4.96 -6.84
CA SER A 84 4.43 3.98 -7.78
C SER A 84 3.81 4.01 -9.17
N GLY A 85 2.67 4.68 -9.35
CA GLY A 85 2.00 4.81 -10.64
C GLY A 85 1.46 3.48 -11.19
N ALA A 86 0.98 2.58 -10.34
CA ALA A 86 0.40 1.30 -10.75
C ALA A 86 -0.75 1.45 -11.77
N THR A 87 -1.47 2.59 -11.74
CA THR A 87 -2.59 2.93 -12.64
C THR A 87 -2.28 4.12 -13.55
N GLY A 88 -1.02 4.53 -13.67
CA GLY A 88 -0.63 5.68 -14.49
C GLY A 88 0.76 6.24 -14.16
N PRO A 89 1.15 7.38 -14.73
CA PRO A 89 2.43 8.02 -14.42
C PRO A 89 2.53 8.39 -12.95
N ALA A 90 3.71 8.19 -12.34
CA ALA A 90 3.97 8.57 -10.95
C ALA A 90 3.52 10.03 -10.68
N LYS A 91 2.82 10.20 -9.55
CA LYS A 91 2.30 11.49 -9.10
C LYS A 91 3.08 11.94 -7.88
N GLY A 92 3.51 13.19 -7.82
CA GLY A 92 4.03 13.81 -6.61
C GLY A 92 2.87 14.24 -5.72
N VAL A 93 2.78 13.67 -4.54
CA VAL A 93 1.77 13.97 -3.52
C VAL A 93 2.40 14.98 -2.56
N VAL A 94 1.87 16.18 -2.48
CA VAL A 94 2.42 17.27 -1.67
C VAL A 94 1.70 17.35 -0.34
N TYR A 95 2.49 17.44 0.72
CA TYR A 95 2.04 17.72 2.08
C TYR A 95 2.67 19.02 2.58
N THR A 96 1.86 19.89 3.15
CA THR A 96 2.32 21.06 3.91
C THR A 96 2.65 20.66 5.35
N HIS A 97 3.37 21.53 6.07
CA HIS A 97 3.62 21.31 7.50
C HIS A 97 2.32 21.16 8.30
N ARG A 98 1.30 21.96 8.01
CA ARG A 98 -0.05 21.85 8.62
C ARG A 98 -0.63 20.45 8.48
N ARG A 99 -0.54 19.85 7.28
CA ARG A 99 -1.07 18.50 7.01
C ARG A 99 -0.29 17.43 7.76
N LEU A 100 1.04 17.56 7.84
CA LEU A 100 1.87 16.62 8.60
C LEU A 100 1.67 16.74 10.12
N TRP A 101 1.43 17.95 10.63
CA TRP A 101 1.08 18.11 12.04
C TRP A 101 -0.27 17.46 12.36
N ALA A 102 -1.27 17.65 11.51
CA ALA A 102 -2.55 16.98 11.66
C ALA A 102 -2.41 15.43 11.60
N LEU A 103 -1.55 14.91 10.70
CA LEU A 103 -1.25 13.48 10.65
C LEU A 103 -0.58 12.98 11.95
N ARG A 104 0.42 13.72 12.44
CA ARG A 104 1.09 13.40 13.70
C ARG A 104 0.10 13.30 14.85
N ASP A 105 -0.77 14.31 14.98
CA ASP A 105 -1.72 14.39 16.08
C ASP A 105 -2.76 13.27 15.97
N ALA A 106 -3.29 13.02 14.77
CA ALA A 106 -4.20 11.91 14.52
C ALA A 106 -3.60 10.54 14.85
N LEU A 107 -2.33 10.30 14.50
CA LEU A 107 -1.65 9.05 14.85
C LEU A 107 -1.43 8.91 16.36
N ARG A 108 -1.06 10.01 17.05
CA ARG A 108 -0.90 10.00 18.50
C ARG A 108 -2.21 9.65 19.20
N ASP A 109 -3.29 10.30 18.80
CA ASP A 109 -4.61 10.12 19.38
C ASP A 109 -5.18 8.72 19.07
N ALA A 110 -5.10 8.26 17.82
CA ALA A 110 -5.66 6.98 17.41
C ALA A 110 -4.96 5.77 18.06
N TYR A 111 -3.64 5.88 18.28
CA TYR A 111 -2.82 4.75 18.74
C TYR A 111 -2.24 4.94 20.15
N ASP A 112 -2.71 5.95 20.88
CA ASP A 112 -2.20 6.30 22.21
C ASP A 112 -0.67 6.31 22.28
N ILE A 113 -0.03 7.04 21.32
CA ILE A 113 1.43 7.06 21.19
C ILE A 113 2.04 7.95 22.26
N ARG A 114 2.77 7.34 23.18
CA ARG A 114 3.48 8.02 24.27
C ARG A 114 4.80 8.55 23.73
N HIS A 115 4.95 9.85 23.68
CA HIS A 115 6.15 10.53 23.14
C HIS A 115 6.96 11.28 24.21
N ASP A 116 6.47 11.30 25.43
CA ASP A 116 7.07 11.93 26.62
C ASP A 116 6.94 11.00 27.84
N GLY A 117 7.50 11.40 28.96
CA GLY A 117 7.51 10.62 30.19
C GLY A 117 8.69 9.64 30.33
N GLU A 118 8.61 8.76 31.33
CA GLU A 118 9.71 7.85 31.66
C GLU A 118 9.91 6.72 30.65
N THR A 119 8.85 6.30 29.96
CA THR A 119 8.87 5.19 29.00
C THR A 119 8.16 5.59 27.69
N PRO A 120 8.80 6.43 26.87
CA PRO A 120 8.23 6.76 25.56
C PRO A 120 8.17 5.53 24.67
N ASP A 121 7.21 5.52 23.76
CA ASP A 121 7.14 4.50 22.74
C ASP A 121 8.34 4.57 21.76
N ALA A 122 8.60 3.47 21.07
CA ALA A 122 9.58 3.43 20.00
C ALA A 122 9.06 2.57 18.84
N LEU A 123 9.39 2.97 17.62
CA LEU A 123 8.85 2.40 16.38
C LEU A 123 9.86 1.45 15.72
N VAL A 124 9.47 0.21 15.48
CA VAL A 124 10.11 -0.71 14.56
C VAL A 124 9.47 -0.52 13.18
N ALA A 125 10.19 0.12 12.26
CA ALA A 125 9.71 0.38 10.92
C ALA A 125 10.07 -0.77 9.97
N ALA A 126 9.31 -1.86 10.03
CA ALA A 126 9.45 -3.00 9.12
C ALA A 126 8.97 -2.70 7.68
N PHE A 127 8.51 -1.48 7.46
CA PHE A 127 8.39 -0.83 6.16
C PHE A 127 9.22 0.45 6.21
N ALA A 128 10.45 0.39 5.73
CA ALA A 128 11.50 1.42 5.92
C ALA A 128 11.09 2.88 5.67
N PRO A 129 10.24 3.22 4.67
CA PRO A 129 9.79 4.60 4.49
C PRO A 129 9.06 5.21 5.69
N TRP A 130 8.47 4.38 6.56
CA TRP A 130 7.76 4.84 7.76
C TRP A 130 8.68 5.17 8.94
N ALA A 131 9.98 4.88 8.85
CA ALA A 131 10.93 5.25 9.90
C ALA A 131 10.96 6.77 10.18
N VAL A 132 10.59 7.60 9.22
CA VAL A 132 10.47 9.06 9.40
C VAL A 132 9.34 9.45 10.37
N LEU A 133 8.37 8.57 10.60
CA LEU A 133 7.30 8.82 11.56
C LEU A 133 7.81 8.86 13.01
N GLY A 134 8.82 8.07 13.36
CA GLY A 134 9.38 8.10 14.71
C GLY A 134 9.78 9.52 15.14
N PRO A 135 10.73 10.17 14.47
CA PRO A 135 11.08 11.56 14.76
C PRO A 135 9.89 12.53 14.64
N ALA A 136 8.99 12.34 13.68
CA ALA A 136 7.81 13.19 13.54
C ALA A 136 6.84 13.05 14.71
N LEU A 137 6.74 11.87 15.30
CA LEU A 137 5.96 11.58 16.51
C LEU A 137 6.69 11.91 17.81
N GLY A 138 7.99 12.29 17.75
CA GLY A 138 8.83 12.55 18.91
C GLY A 138 9.33 11.29 19.62
N ILE A 139 9.38 10.15 18.92
CA ILE A 139 9.82 8.86 19.46
C ILE A 139 11.02 8.32 18.67
N ALA A 140 11.76 7.39 19.27
CA ALA A 140 12.82 6.68 18.56
C ALA A 140 12.23 5.77 17.46
N SER A 141 13.00 5.52 16.38
CA SER A 141 12.63 4.52 15.39
C SER A 141 13.86 3.75 14.89
N ALA A 142 13.67 2.46 14.61
CA ALA A 142 14.66 1.60 13.98
C ALA A 142 14.09 0.93 12.73
N ILE A 143 14.94 0.80 11.71
CA ILE A 143 14.68 -0.03 10.53
C ILE A 143 15.39 -1.35 10.78
N PRO A 144 14.69 -2.51 10.74
CA PRO A 144 15.35 -3.81 10.78
C PRO A 144 16.36 -3.98 9.63
N ASP A 145 17.39 -4.78 9.84
CA ASP A 145 18.32 -5.15 8.77
C ASP A 145 17.60 -5.99 7.71
N MET A 146 17.33 -5.37 6.55
CA MET A 146 16.56 -5.97 5.46
C MET A 146 16.96 -5.35 4.11
N GLU A 147 16.71 -6.07 3.04
CA GLU A 147 16.73 -5.48 1.69
C GLU A 147 15.48 -4.58 1.52
N ILE A 148 15.68 -3.26 1.53
CA ILE A 148 14.58 -2.26 1.53
C ILE A 148 13.60 -2.44 0.34
N THR A 149 14.09 -3.00 -0.77
CA THR A 149 13.28 -3.24 -1.97
C THR A 149 12.58 -4.60 -1.96
N ASP A 150 12.89 -5.47 -1.00
CA ASP A 150 12.30 -6.79 -0.84
C ASP A 150 11.88 -7.07 0.60
N ALA A 151 10.64 -6.80 0.92
CA ALA A 151 10.06 -7.02 2.25
C ALA A 151 10.11 -8.49 2.71
N SER A 152 10.28 -9.45 1.78
CA SER A 152 10.42 -10.88 2.12
C SER A 152 11.81 -11.25 2.65
N SER A 153 12.79 -10.35 2.57
CA SER A 153 14.12 -10.53 3.16
C SER A 153 14.14 -10.33 4.68
N LEU A 154 13.07 -9.79 5.25
CA LEU A 154 12.95 -9.57 6.69
C LEU A 154 12.87 -10.91 7.44
N THR A 155 13.45 -10.97 8.64
CA THR A 155 13.37 -12.13 9.52
C THR A 155 12.90 -11.74 10.91
N ALA A 156 12.43 -12.71 11.67
CA ALA A 156 12.07 -12.50 13.08
C ALA A 156 13.28 -12.00 13.90
N GLU A 157 14.47 -12.52 13.66
CA GLU A 157 15.70 -12.14 14.37
C GLU A 157 16.11 -10.70 14.10
N THR A 158 16.12 -10.26 12.82
CA THR A 158 16.47 -8.87 12.49
C THR A 158 15.42 -7.87 12.97
N THR A 159 14.15 -8.31 13.06
CA THR A 159 13.08 -7.51 13.65
C THR A 159 13.24 -7.36 15.16
N ALA A 160 13.55 -8.47 15.86
CA ALA A 160 13.84 -8.47 17.31
C ALA A 160 15.06 -7.60 17.64
N ALA A 161 16.14 -7.71 16.86
CA ALA A 161 17.31 -6.87 17.03
C ALA A 161 17.02 -5.37 16.87
N ALA A 162 16.16 -5.00 15.93
CA ALA A 162 15.71 -3.61 15.77
C ALA A 162 14.83 -3.16 16.96
N ALA A 163 13.95 -4.04 17.47
CA ALA A 163 13.14 -3.77 18.64
C ALA A 163 14.02 -3.56 19.89
N ALA A 164 14.99 -4.45 20.14
CA ALA A 164 15.95 -4.33 21.22
C ALA A 164 16.75 -3.03 21.17
N ALA A 165 17.19 -2.64 19.97
CA ALA A 165 18.04 -1.46 19.78
C ALA A 165 17.39 -0.13 20.21
N VAL A 166 16.06 -0.04 20.18
CA VAL A 166 15.33 1.19 20.51
C VAL A 166 14.31 1.02 21.65
N GLY A 167 14.19 -0.17 22.24
CA GLY A 167 13.10 -0.49 23.16
C GLY A 167 11.74 -0.45 22.45
N GLY A 168 11.65 -1.11 21.30
CA GLY A 168 10.50 -1.04 20.38
C GLY A 168 9.20 -1.50 21.03
N THR A 169 8.18 -0.67 20.96
CA THR A 169 6.82 -0.94 21.48
C THR A 169 5.76 -0.93 20.38
N LEU A 170 6.08 -0.30 19.25
CA LEU A 170 5.22 -0.17 18.07
C LEU A 170 5.91 -0.80 16.87
N MET A 171 5.16 -1.47 16.01
CA MET A 171 5.68 -1.93 14.72
C MET A 171 4.74 -1.52 13.59
N TRP A 172 5.30 -0.94 12.52
CA TRP A 172 4.60 -0.73 11.27
C TRP A 172 5.17 -1.67 10.21
N THR A 173 4.31 -2.48 9.60
CA THR A 173 4.73 -3.55 8.71
C THR A 173 3.82 -3.67 7.48
N SER A 174 4.21 -4.53 6.55
CA SER A 174 3.38 -4.97 5.42
C SER A 174 3.01 -6.45 5.58
N PRO A 175 1.95 -6.95 4.91
CA PRO A 175 1.61 -8.37 4.96
C PRO A 175 2.76 -9.29 4.51
N THR A 176 3.55 -8.85 3.53
CA THR A 176 4.71 -9.61 3.05
C THR A 176 5.82 -9.69 4.11
N ALA A 177 6.15 -8.57 4.75
CA ALA A 177 7.11 -8.52 5.83
C ALA A 177 6.63 -9.34 7.04
N LEU A 178 5.37 -9.21 7.43
CA LEU A 178 4.80 -9.96 8.55
C LEU A 178 4.85 -11.47 8.31
N ARG A 179 4.56 -11.92 7.08
CA ARG A 179 4.68 -13.34 6.69
C ARG A 179 6.12 -13.83 6.81
N ALA A 180 7.10 -13.03 6.39
CA ALA A 180 8.52 -13.38 6.48
C ALA A 180 9.00 -13.45 7.96
N ILE A 181 8.53 -12.54 8.81
CA ILE A 181 8.78 -12.60 10.27
C ILE A 181 8.21 -13.90 10.84
N VAL A 182 6.95 -14.22 10.60
CA VAL A 182 6.29 -15.43 11.10
C VAL A 182 7.01 -16.69 10.59
N ALA A 183 7.37 -16.76 9.32
CA ALA A 183 8.02 -17.91 8.71
C ALA A 183 9.44 -18.21 9.27
N THR A 184 10.06 -17.24 9.92
CA THR A 184 11.42 -17.38 10.50
C THR A 184 11.44 -17.39 12.03
N ALA A 185 10.27 -17.42 12.67
CA ALA A 185 10.13 -17.32 14.12
C ALA A 185 10.71 -18.51 14.90
N ASP A 186 10.79 -19.70 14.29
CA ASP A 186 11.32 -20.92 14.92
C ASP A 186 12.82 -20.82 15.24
N HIS A 187 13.52 -19.88 14.60
CA HIS A 187 14.97 -19.66 14.81
C HIS A 187 15.28 -18.63 15.89
N LEU A 188 14.24 -18.01 16.52
CA LEU A 188 14.43 -17.00 17.57
C LEU A 188 15.05 -17.60 18.84
N THR A 189 16.03 -16.87 19.39
CA THR A 189 16.52 -17.12 20.76
C THR A 189 15.47 -16.68 21.79
N GLY A 190 15.62 -17.10 23.06
CA GLY A 190 14.70 -16.68 24.12
C GLY A 190 14.69 -15.16 24.35
N SER A 191 15.86 -14.50 24.26
CA SER A 191 15.97 -13.04 24.39
C SER A 191 15.31 -12.32 23.23
N SER A 192 15.61 -12.74 21.99
CA SER A 192 14.99 -12.15 20.78
C SER A 192 13.46 -12.32 20.76
N ARG A 193 12.96 -13.43 21.33
CA ARG A 193 11.51 -13.63 21.49
C ARG A 193 10.92 -12.62 22.46
N ALA A 194 11.57 -12.36 23.61
CA ALA A 194 11.12 -11.38 24.59
C ALA A 194 11.09 -9.95 24.01
N ASP A 195 12.03 -9.60 23.12
CA ASP A 195 12.04 -8.29 22.45
C ASP A 195 10.83 -8.10 21.55
N LEU A 196 10.37 -9.15 20.83
CA LEU A 196 9.14 -9.10 20.04
C LEU A 196 7.87 -9.11 20.91
N GLU A 197 7.88 -9.82 22.03
CA GLU A 197 6.77 -9.81 23.00
C GLU A 197 6.58 -8.44 23.68
N HIS A 198 7.60 -7.57 23.64
CA HIS A 198 7.51 -6.20 24.18
C HIS A 198 6.68 -5.26 23.30
N LEU A 199 6.48 -5.61 22.03
CA LEU A 199 5.59 -4.85 21.15
C LEU A 199 4.17 -4.83 21.71
N ARG A 200 3.58 -3.63 21.84
CA ARG A 200 2.20 -3.43 22.28
C ARG A 200 1.20 -3.19 21.15
N LEU A 201 1.70 -2.75 19.97
CA LEU A 201 0.88 -2.46 18.79
C LEU A 201 1.60 -2.84 17.51
N VAL A 202 0.91 -3.57 16.65
CA VAL A 202 1.39 -3.94 15.31
C VAL A 202 0.38 -3.47 14.27
N LEU A 203 0.81 -2.54 13.42
CA LEU A 203 0.04 -2.00 12.32
C LEU A 203 0.50 -2.63 11.00
N ALA A 204 -0.34 -3.44 10.38
CA ALA A 204 -0.05 -4.09 9.11
C ALA A 204 -0.87 -3.46 7.98
N ALA A 205 -0.21 -2.81 7.01
CA ALA A 205 -0.87 -2.02 5.98
C ALA A 205 -0.28 -2.23 4.57
N GLY A 206 -0.97 -1.70 3.57
CA GLY A 206 -0.52 -1.66 2.16
C GLY A 206 -1.17 -2.71 1.26
N ALA A 207 -1.71 -3.77 1.82
CA ALA A 207 -2.54 -4.77 1.15
C ALA A 207 -3.43 -5.49 2.20
N PRO A 208 -4.47 -6.23 1.79
CA PRO A 208 -5.27 -7.04 2.70
C PRO A 208 -4.42 -8.02 3.50
N VAL A 209 -4.68 -8.15 4.78
CA VAL A 209 -3.99 -9.07 5.69
C VAL A 209 -4.92 -10.22 6.02
N PRO A 210 -4.58 -11.48 5.70
CA PRO A 210 -5.37 -12.62 6.08
C PRO A 210 -5.45 -12.76 7.61
N PRO A 211 -6.62 -13.06 8.20
CA PRO A 211 -6.75 -13.26 9.66
C PRO A 211 -5.77 -14.31 10.20
N GLU A 212 -5.53 -15.39 9.45
CA GLU A 212 -4.62 -16.47 9.84
C GLU A 212 -3.16 -15.98 10.00
N LEU A 213 -2.76 -14.98 9.22
CA LEU A 213 -1.43 -14.37 9.34
C LEU A 213 -1.34 -13.51 10.61
N LEU A 214 -2.40 -12.78 10.94
CA LEU A 214 -2.46 -12.00 12.18
C LEU A 214 -2.48 -12.93 13.39
N ASP A 215 -3.21 -14.05 13.33
CA ASP A 215 -3.23 -15.08 14.37
C ASP A 215 -1.83 -15.66 14.61
N ALA A 216 -1.14 -16.03 13.55
CA ALA A 216 0.22 -16.55 13.65
C ALA A 216 1.20 -15.50 14.24
N ALA A 217 1.05 -14.23 13.87
CA ALA A 217 1.85 -13.15 14.42
C ALA A 217 1.51 -12.87 15.90
N ALA A 218 0.24 -13.00 16.30
CA ALA A 218 -0.19 -12.82 17.67
C ALA A 218 0.42 -13.88 18.61
N HIS A 219 0.67 -15.09 18.15
CA HIS A 219 1.39 -16.10 18.91
C HIS A 219 2.89 -15.77 19.13
N LEU A 220 3.44 -14.90 18.29
CA LEU A 220 4.83 -14.44 18.40
C LEU A 220 4.95 -13.14 19.22
N MET A 221 3.93 -12.27 19.17
CA MET A 221 3.92 -10.94 19.78
C MET A 221 2.74 -10.85 20.76
N LEU A 222 2.84 -11.60 21.86
CA LEU A 222 1.73 -11.92 22.78
C LEU A 222 1.05 -10.73 23.42
N ARG A 223 1.73 -9.57 23.51
CA ARG A 223 1.17 -8.35 24.13
C ARG A 223 0.64 -7.38 23.11
N ALA A 224 0.88 -7.65 21.82
CA ALA A 224 0.53 -6.71 20.77
C ALA A 224 -0.96 -6.73 20.46
N GLN A 225 -1.53 -5.55 20.35
CA GLN A 225 -2.79 -5.35 19.61
C GLN A 225 -2.46 -5.30 18.12
N PHE A 226 -3.27 -5.96 17.31
CA PHE A 226 -3.11 -5.96 15.86
C PHE A 226 -4.23 -5.20 15.20
N ALA A 227 -3.87 -4.29 14.31
CA ALA A 227 -4.81 -3.56 13.49
C ALA A 227 -4.31 -3.43 12.06
N THR A 228 -5.25 -3.32 11.13
CA THR A 228 -4.92 -3.12 9.72
C THR A 228 -5.52 -1.79 9.25
N PRO A 229 -4.73 -0.71 9.27
CA PRO A 229 -5.18 0.58 8.76
C PRO A 229 -5.27 0.58 7.24
N TYR A 230 -6.39 1.09 6.72
CA TYR A 230 -6.58 1.36 5.29
C TYR A 230 -6.28 2.82 5.00
N GLY A 231 -5.73 3.03 3.81
CA GLY A 231 -5.46 4.35 3.27
C GLY A 231 -4.55 4.30 2.05
N MET A 232 -4.07 5.44 1.65
CA MET A 232 -3.21 5.62 0.48
C MET A 232 -2.19 6.73 0.72
N THR A 233 -1.25 6.88 -0.20
CA THR A 233 -0.24 7.96 -0.10
C THR A 233 -0.86 9.35 0.05
N GLU A 234 -2.05 9.54 -0.46
CA GLU A 234 -2.82 10.79 -0.41
C GLU A 234 -3.48 11.04 0.95
N ALA A 235 -3.78 9.99 1.72
CA ALA A 235 -4.35 10.05 3.06
C ALA A 235 -4.22 8.69 3.75
N LEU A 236 -3.50 8.62 4.85
CA LEU A 236 -3.30 7.41 5.67
C LEU A 236 -3.01 7.82 7.11
N PRO A 237 -3.61 7.15 8.12
CA PRO A 237 -4.70 6.16 8.01
C PRO A 237 -6.07 6.82 7.76
N LEU A 238 -7.00 6.06 7.20
CA LEU A 238 -8.39 6.49 6.99
C LEU A 238 -9.37 5.69 7.85
N THR A 239 -9.32 4.37 7.73
CA THR A 239 -10.12 3.46 8.54
C THR A 239 -9.22 2.41 9.15
N GLU A 240 -9.74 1.69 10.12
CA GLU A 240 -9.03 0.61 10.79
C GLU A 240 -9.97 -0.55 11.09
N VAL A 241 -9.43 -1.76 10.97
CA VAL A 241 -10.11 -3.00 11.35
C VAL A 241 -9.21 -3.80 12.27
N THR A 242 -9.80 -4.38 13.33
CA THR A 242 -9.11 -5.27 14.26
C THR A 242 -9.11 -6.72 13.76
N ILE A 243 -8.29 -7.55 14.38
CA ILE A 243 -8.25 -8.98 14.05
C ILE A 243 -9.58 -9.66 14.38
N GLU A 244 -10.25 -9.27 15.44
CA GLU A 244 -11.55 -9.79 15.85
C GLU A 244 -12.61 -9.50 14.79
N GLU A 245 -12.68 -8.25 14.32
CA GLU A 245 -13.60 -7.85 13.26
C GLU A 245 -13.32 -8.58 11.94
N LEU A 246 -12.03 -8.83 11.61
CA LEU A 246 -11.66 -9.56 10.41
C LEU A 246 -12.08 -11.03 10.46
N ARG A 247 -12.00 -11.69 11.64
CA ARG A 247 -12.45 -13.09 11.82
C ARG A 247 -13.94 -13.24 11.62
N GLU A 248 -14.71 -12.24 12.02
CA GLU A 248 -16.16 -12.21 11.91
C GLU A 248 -16.66 -11.60 10.59
N ALA A 249 -15.75 -11.20 9.72
CA ALA A 249 -16.09 -10.50 8.49
C ALA A 249 -16.75 -11.40 7.45
N HIS A 250 -17.99 -11.11 7.12
CA HIS A 250 -18.76 -11.76 6.06
C HIS A 250 -19.38 -10.67 5.18
N GLY A 251 -18.96 -10.55 3.93
CA GLY A 251 -19.45 -9.54 3.01
C GLY A 251 -18.73 -9.53 1.66
N LEU A 252 -19.14 -8.63 0.80
CA LEU A 252 -18.57 -8.44 -0.52
C LEU A 252 -17.32 -7.54 -0.42
N GLY A 253 -16.15 -8.10 -0.67
CA GLY A 253 -14.89 -7.36 -0.66
C GLY A 253 -14.01 -7.64 0.55
N VAL A 254 -13.13 -6.69 0.86
CA VAL A 254 -12.24 -6.70 2.03
C VAL A 254 -12.75 -5.71 3.05
N LEU A 255 -13.05 -6.18 4.26
CA LEU A 255 -13.36 -5.29 5.38
C LEU A 255 -12.11 -4.49 5.73
N VAL A 256 -12.24 -3.15 5.73
CA VAL A 256 -11.18 -2.22 6.15
C VAL A 256 -11.60 -1.40 7.37
N GLY A 257 -12.77 -1.69 7.92
CA GLY A 257 -13.22 -1.26 9.23
C GLY A 257 -13.83 0.13 9.30
N ARG A 258 -13.70 0.77 10.46
CA ARG A 258 -14.35 2.05 10.75
C ARG A 258 -13.45 3.22 10.48
N ALA A 259 -14.07 4.34 10.07
CA ALA A 259 -13.36 5.61 9.95
C ALA A 259 -12.72 6.02 11.28
N LEU A 260 -11.47 6.45 11.22
CA LEU A 260 -10.80 7.03 12.38
C LEU A 260 -11.40 8.39 12.75
N PRO A 261 -11.29 8.83 14.01
CA PRO A 261 -11.75 10.15 14.41
C PRO A 261 -11.18 11.25 13.50
N GLY A 262 -12.04 12.12 12.97
CA GLY A 262 -11.65 13.17 12.02
C GLY A 262 -11.57 12.74 10.56
N VAL A 263 -12.02 11.53 10.22
CA VAL A 263 -12.20 11.06 8.84
C VAL A 263 -13.69 11.01 8.50
N ASP A 264 -14.08 11.72 7.46
CA ASP A 264 -15.38 11.54 6.82
C ASP A 264 -15.22 10.59 5.63
N VAL A 265 -16.13 9.63 5.52
CA VAL A 265 -16.23 8.70 4.40
C VAL A 265 -17.58 8.87 3.72
N GLY A 266 -17.56 9.06 2.41
CA GLY A 266 -18.74 9.06 1.57
C GLY A 266 -18.59 8.09 0.40
N ILE A 267 -19.67 7.59 -0.10
CA ILE A 267 -19.71 6.73 -1.28
C ILE A 267 -20.34 7.53 -2.42
N ALA A 268 -19.65 7.62 -3.55
CA ALA A 268 -20.17 8.15 -4.80
C ALA A 268 -20.77 6.98 -5.61
N PRO A 269 -22.10 6.77 -5.61
CA PRO A 269 -22.73 5.61 -6.25
C PRO A 269 -22.31 5.47 -7.71
N LEU A 270 -22.05 4.24 -8.16
CA LEU A 270 -21.77 3.94 -9.56
C LEU A 270 -23.08 3.91 -10.35
N ALA A 271 -23.16 4.71 -11.41
CA ALA A 271 -24.22 4.59 -12.40
C ALA A 271 -24.01 3.31 -13.26
N ARG A 272 -24.99 2.97 -14.11
CA ARG A 272 -24.89 1.79 -15.00
C ARG A 272 -23.71 1.87 -15.97
N ASP A 273 -23.30 3.06 -16.36
CA ASP A 273 -22.12 3.33 -17.19
C ASP A 273 -20.81 3.37 -16.37
N ALA A 274 -20.88 2.94 -15.12
CA ALA A 274 -19.79 2.94 -14.14
C ALA A 274 -19.15 4.32 -13.88
N VAL A 275 -19.83 5.38 -14.19
CA VAL A 275 -19.42 6.74 -13.83
C VAL A 275 -19.88 7.03 -12.40
N PRO A 276 -18.97 7.37 -11.48
CA PRO A 276 -19.35 7.71 -10.12
C PRO A 276 -20.20 9.00 -10.07
N SER A 277 -21.25 8.99 -9.26
CA SER A 277 -22.07 10.17 -9.00
C SER A 277 -21.26 11.36 -8.46
N ALA A 278 -21.79 12.58 -8.66
CA ALA A 278 -21.31 13.75 -7.93
C ALA A 278 -21.83 13.78 -6.48
N ASP A 279 -23.01 13.20 -6.23
CA ASP A 279 -23.61 13.15 -4.91
C ASP A 279 -22.99 12.02 -4.08
N LEU A 280 -22.67 12.31 -2.81
CA LEU A 280 -22.14 11.35 -1.86
C LEU A 280 -23.26 10.84 -0.96
N VAL A 281 -23.25 9.55 -0.70
CA VAL A 281 -24.18 8.91 0.22
C VAL A 281 -23.41 8.14 1.31
N THR A 282 -24.08 7.93 2.44
CA THR A 282 -23.63 7.04 3.52
C THR A 282 -24.63 5.92 3.76
N THR A 283 -25.57 5.74 2.83
CA THR A 283 -26.57 4.66 2.88
C THR A 283 -25.84 3.31 2.83
N PRO A 284 -26.13 2.39 3.76
CA PRO A 284 -25.52 1.07 3.76
C PRO A 284 -25.78 0.30 2.46
N GLU A 285 -24.85 -0.58 2.11
CA GLU A 285 -24.90 -1.52 0.97
C GLU A 285 -24.98 -0.84 -0.40
N VAL A 286 -24.68 0.46 -0.50
CA VAL A 286 -24.57 1.16 -1.77
C VAL A 286 -23.14 1.12 -2.25
N THR A 287 -22.86 0.36 -3.32
CA THR A 287 -21.54 0.29 -3.95
C THR A 287 -21.26 1.53 -4.79
N GLY A 288 -20.08 2.12 -4.60
CA GLY A 288 -19.61 3.29 -5.32
C GLY A 288 -18.14 3.59 -5.11
N GLU A 289 -17.66 4.69 -5.71
CA GLU A 289 -16.31 5.16 -5.43
C GLU A 289 -16.22 5.71 -4.01
N ILE A 290 -15.23 5.23 -3.27
CA ILE A 290 -14.94 5.71 -1.91
C ILE A 290 -14.34 7.10 -2.01
N VAL A 291 -14.94 8.06 -1.31
CA VAL A 291 -14.50 9.44 -1.25
C VAL A 291 -14.29 9.83 0.21
N VAL A 292 -13.18 10.50 0.50
CA VAL A 292 -12.78 10.76 1.89
C VAL A 292 -12.43 12.22 2.11
N ARG A 293 -12.56 12.66 3.36
CA ARG A 293 -12.14 13.98 3.82
C ARG A 293 -11.51 13.87 5.19
N THR A 294 -10.31 14.47 5.36
CA THR A 294 -9.65 14.56 6.65
C THR A 294 -8.65 15.72 6.67
N ALA A 295 -8.30 16.19 7.88
CA ALA A 295 -7.34 17.27 8.06
C ALA A 295 -5.92 16.90 7.59
N TRP A 296 -5.56 15.62 7.56
CA TRP A 296 -4.23 15.14 7.17
C TRP A 296 -4.15 14.54 5.77
N MET A 297 -5.16 14.71 4.93
CA MET A 297 -5.01 14.34 3.52
C MET A 297 -4.03 15.28 2.81
N ARG A 298 -3.44 14.83 1.70
CA ARG A 298 -2.57 15.65 0.87
C ARG A 298 -3.11 17.07 0.65
N ASP A 299 -2.21 18.00 0.44
CA ASP A 299 -2.60 19.35 0.01
C ASP A 299 -2.95 19.34 -1.48
N ARG A 300 -2.04 18.89 -2.32
CA ARG A 300 -2.20 18.86 -3.77
C ARG A 300 -1.32 17.80 -4.44
N TYR A 301 -1.53 17.63 -5.75
CA TYR A 301 -0.59 16.93 -6.61
C TYR A 301 0.40 17.90 -7.25
N ASP A 302 1.69 17.60 -7.18
CA ASP A 302 2.73 18.43 -7.78
C ASP A 302 2.55 18.52 -9.31
N ARG A 303 2.34 19.75 -9.80
CA ARG A 303 2.24 20.08 -11.24
C ARG A 303 1.25 19.21 -12.03
N ARG A 304 0.16 18.72 -11.39
CA ARG A 304 -0.83 17.79 -11.98
C ARG A 304 -2.25 18.34 -11.87
N TRP A 305 -2.47 19.52 -12.41
CA TRP A 305 -3.74 20.23 -12.31
C TRP A 305 -4.99 19.41 -12.72
N ALA A 306 -4.95 18.70 -13.86
CA ALA A 306 -6.10 17.88 -14.29
C ALA A 306 -6.36 16.70 -13.35
N THR A 307 -5.30 16.09 -12.79
CA THR A 307 -5.42 15.04 -11.79
C THR A 307 -5.99 15.59 -10.49
N GLN A 308 -5.53 16.78 -10.07
CA GLN A 308 -6.03 17.49 -8.90
C GLN A 308 -7.54 17.71 -9.00
N ARG A 309 -8.00 18.33 -10.07
CA ARG A 309 -9.44 18.62 -10.27
C ARG A 309 -10.33 17.39 -10.23
N ARG A 310 -9.86 16.27 -10.77
CA ARG A 310 -10.63 15.01 -10.73
C ARG A 310 -10.65 14.41 -9.33
N ALA A 311 -9.54 14.50 -8.60
CA ALA A 311 -9.42 13.93 -7.27
C ALA A 311 -10.13 14.76 -6.19
N ASP A 312 -10.36 16.06 -6.41
CA ASP A 312 -10.95 16.98 -5.44
C ASP A 312 -12.41 17.32 -5.80
N SER A 313 -13.18 16.36 -6.19
CA SER A 313 -14.59 16.53 -6.51
C SER A 313 -15.46 15.56 -5.68
N PRO A 314 -16.37 16.06 -4.82
CA PRO A 314 -16.65 17.47 -4.54
C PRO A 314 -15.53 18.20 -3.79
N GLU A 315 -15.58 19.53 -3.77
CA GLU A 315 -14.55 20.34 -3.11
C GLU A 315 -14.35 19.96 -1.64
N GLY A 316 -13.09 19.88 -1.21
CA GLY A 316 -12.69 19.47 0.14
C GLY A 316 -12.69 17.97 0.35
N TRP A 317 -13.10 17.16 -0.61
CA TRP A 317 -13.06 15.71 -0.60
C TRP A 317 -11.95 15.16 -1.50
N HIS A 318 -11.50 13.95 -1.23
CA HIS A 318 -10.57 13.22 -2.07
C HIS A 318 -11.21 11.95 -2.63
N ARG A 319 -11.28 11.82 -3.96
CA ARG A 319 -11.66 10.59 -4.64
C ARG A 319 -10.50 9.61 -4.62
N THR A 320 -10.71 8.46 -3.99
CA THR A 320 -9.65 7.48 -3.76
C THR A 320 -9.32 6.64 -5.00
N GLY A 321 -10.30 6.50 -5.89
CA GLY A 321 -10.26 5.55 -6.99
C GLY A 321 -10.48 4.10 -6.54
N ASP A 322 -10.73 3.86 -5.25
CA ASP A 322 -11.20 2.58 -4.73
C ASP A 322 -12.73 2.54 -4.77
N VAL A 323 -13.29 1.38 -4.99
CA VAL A 323 -14.73 1.11 -5.00
C VAL A 323 -15.08 0.25 -3.79
N GLY A 324 -16.21 0.56 -3.16
CA GLY A 324 -16.68 -0.17 -2.01
C GLY A 324 -18.00 0.36 -1.47
N HIS A 325 -18.38 -0.09 -0.29
CA HIS A 325 -19.61 0.31 0.39
C HIS A 325 -19.41 0.44 1.90
N LEU A 326 -20.33 1.10 2.55
CA LEU A 326 -20.50 1.05 4.00
C LEU A 326 -21.52 -0.04 4.34
N ASP A 327 -21.26 -0.87 5.34
CA ASP A 327 -22.25 -1.84 5.83
C ASP A 327 -23.23 -1.21 6.82
N GLY A 328 -24.22 -2.01 7.26
CA GLY A 328 -25.22 -1.58 8.24
C GLY A 328 -24.67 -1.19 9.62
N GLN A 329 -23.39 -1.48 9.89
CA GLN A 329 -22.66 -1.07 11.08
C GLN A 329 -21.76 0.15 10.85
N GLY A 330 -21.77 0.73 9.64
CA GLY A 330 -20.93 1.86 9.25
C GLY A 330 -19.45 1.48 9.05
N ARG A 331 -19.14 0.21 8.82
CA ARG A 331 -17.80 -0.26 8.48
C ARG A 331 -17.61 -0.20 6.97
N LEU A 332 -16.41 0.19 6.53
CA LEU A 332 -16.05 0.29 5.12
C LEU A 332 -15.55 -1.05 4.58
N TRP A 333 -16.07 -1.43 3.42
CA TRP A 333 -15.63 -2.58 2.63
C TRP A 333 -15.05 -2.11 1.31
N VAL A 334 -13.89 -2.63 0.92
CA VAL A 334 -13.24 -2.34 -0.37
C VAL A 334 -13.49 -3.51 -1.32
N GLU A 335 -14.17 -3.24 -2.42
CA GLU A 335 -14.54 -4.21 -3.45
C GLU A 335 -13.62 -4.21 -4.67
N GLY A 336 -12.76 -3.19 -4.79
CA GLY A 336 -11.80 -3.09 -5.89
C GLY A 336 -11.35 -1.68 -6.20
N ARG A 337 -10.81 -1.52 -7.39
CA ARG A 337 -10.44 -0.23 -7.97
C ARG A 337 -11.41 0.18 -9.06
N LEU A 338 -11.76 1.46 -9.14
CA LEU A 338 -12.61 2.01 -10.19
C LEU A 338 -12.08 1.68 -11.62
N ALA A 339 -10.76 1.62 -11.78
CA ALA A 339 -10.14 1.24 -13.06
C ALA A 339 -10.19 -0.27 -13.37
N HIS A 340 -10.70 -1.10 -12.47
CA HIS A 340 -10.67 -2.56 -12.58
C HIS A 340 -12.05 -3.21 -12.49
N PHE A 341 -13.13 -2.42 -12.42
CA PHE A 341 -14.46 -3.01 -12.53
C PHE A 341 -14.69 -3.58 -13.95
N LEU A 342 -15.58 -4.53 -14.05
CA LEU A 342 -16.04 -5.07 -15.33
C LEU A 342 -17.33 -4.37 -15.71
N ASP A 343 -17.43 -4.01 -16.98
CA ASP A 343 -18.64 -3.40 -17.54
C ASP A 343 -19.42 -4.48 -18.30
N THR A 344 -20.39 -5.08 -17.59
CA THR A 344 -21.17 -6.22 -18.09
C THR A 344 -22.58 -5.77 -18.51
N PRO A 345 -23.34 -6.59 -19.30
CA PRO A 345 -24.71 -6.30 -19.65
C PRO A 345 -25.64 -6.05 -18.44
N ASP A 346 -25.33 -6.69 -17.32
CA ASP A 346 -26.11 -6.61 -16.08
C ASP A 346 -25.70 -5.42 -15.19
N GLY A 347 -24.64 -4.70 -15.59
CA GLY A 347 -24.09 -3.56 -14.87
C GLY A 347 -22.62 -3.75 -14.43
N PRO A 348 -22.06 -2.80 -13.64
CA PRO A 348 -20.70 -2.86 -13.19
C PRO A 348 -20.49 -3.98 -12.16
N VAL A 349 -19.41 -4.74 -12.33
CA VAL A 349 -19.02 -5.83 -11.41
C VAL A 349 -17.65 -5.52 -10.79
N THR A 350 -17.59 -5.59 -9.46
CA THR A 350 -16.36 -5.42 -8.69
C THR A 350 -15.58 -6.73 -8.56
N PRO A 351 -14.23 -6.72 -8.61
CA PRO A 351 -13.49 -7.97 -8.75
C PRO A 351 -13.21 -8.72 -7.45
N VAL A 352 -13.08 -8.01 -6.31
CA VAL A 352 -12.42 -8.55 -5.11
C VAL A 352 -13.18 -9.71 -4.48
N ALA A 353 -14.49 -9.63 -4.37
CA ALA A 353 -15.28 -10.71 -3.75
C ALA A 353 -15.17 -12.04 -4.55
N ALA A 354 -15.25 -11.96 -5.87
CA ALA A 354 -15.08 -13.10 -6.76
C ALA A 354 -13.65 -13.67 -6.71
N GLU A 355 -12.65 -12.81 -6.66
CA GLU A 355 -11.24 -13.20 -6.53
C GLU A 355 -10.98 -13.94 -5.22
N LEU A 356 -11.48 -13.43 -4.09
CA LEU A 356 -11.36 -14.08 -2.78
C LEU A 356 -12.06 -15.43 -2.73
N ALA A 357 -13.26 -15.55 -3.32
CA ALA A 357 -13.97 -16.81 -3.41
C ALA A 357 -13.20 -17.86 -4.25
N ALA A 358 -12.65 -17.42 -5.38
CA ALA A 358 -11.83 -18.25 -6.26
C ALA A 358 -10.53 -18.71 -5.58
N GLN A 359 -9.84 -17.81 -4.87
CA GLN A 359 -8.61 -18.11 -4.12
C GLN A 359 -8.84 -19.19 -3.07
N ARG A 360 -9.87 -19.03 -2.22
CA ARG A 360 -10.20 -20.02 -1.18
C ARG A 360 -10.57 -21.39 -1.78
N CYS A 361 -11.36 -21.40 -2.86
CA CYS A 361 -11.77 -22.64 -3.51
C CYS A 361 -10.64 -23.39 -4.21
N ALA A 362 -9.70 -22.65 -4.82
CA ALA A 362 -8.61 -23.22 -5.60
C ALA A 362 -7.33 -23.45 -4.76
N ASP A 363 -7.33 -23.06 -3.47
CA ASP A 363 -6.15 -23.07 -2.59
C ASP A 363 -4.95 -22.38 -3.26
N THR A 364 -5.19 -21.20 -3.80
CA THR A 364 -4.17 -20.38 -4.46
C THR A 364 -4.01 -19.03 -3.78
N THR A 365 -2.80 -18.50 -3.83
CA THR A 365 -2.49 -17.21 -3.22
C THR A 365 -2.97 -16.01 -4.02
N LEU A 366 -3.23 -16.19 -5.32
CA LEU A 366 -3.65 -15.10 -6.20
C LEU A 366 -4.68 -15.57 -7.24
N ALA A 367 -5.71 -14.76 -7.41
CA ALA A 367 -6.67 -14.84 -8.50
C ALA A 367 -6.95 -13.44 -9.05
N ALA A 368 -7.33 -13.35 -10.31
CA ALA A 368 -7.76 -12.11 -10.94
C ALA A 368 -9.09 -12.32 -11.66
N LEU A 369 -10.07 -11.46 -11.39
CA LEU A 369 -11.28 -11.33 -12.20
C LEU A 369 -11.03 -10.28 -13.26
N VAL A 370 -11.23 -10.63 -14.53
CA VAL A 370 -11.06 -9.72 -15.66
C VAL A 370 -12.27 -9.79 -16.60
N GLY A 371 -12.58 -8.65 -17.23
CA GLY A 371 -13.58 -8.57 -18.29
C GLY A 371 -12.96 -8.86 -19.64
N VAL A 372 -13.54 -9.78 -20.40
CA VAL A 372 -13.16 -10.11 -21.78
C VAL A 372 -14.27 -9.69 -22.71
N GLY A 373 -13.91 -9.00 -23.79
CA GLY A 373 -14.84 -8.41 -24.76
C GLY A 373 -14.97 -6.89 -24.67
N PRO A 374 -15.82 -6.28 -25.52
CA PRO A 374 -16.06 -4.83 -25.51
C PRO A 374 -16.68 -4.34 -24.21
N LEU A 375 -16.42 -3.08 -23.86
CA LEU A 375 -17.09 -2.41 -22.73
C LEU A 375 -18.62 -2.43 -22.93
N GLY A 376 -19.35 -2.59 -21.84
CA GLY A 376 -20.82 -2.73 -21.81
C GLY A 376 -21.32 -4.15 -22.04
N VAL A 377 -20.47 -5.06 -22.54
CA VAL A 377 -20.82 -6.47 -22.82
C VAL A 377 -19.68 -7.41 -22.43
N GLN A 378 -18.83 -7.00 -21.50
CA GLN A 378 -17.74 -7.84 -21.01
C GLN A 378 -18.26 -9.10 -20.32
N VAL A 379 -17.61 -10.24 -20.59
CA VAL A 379 -17.87 -11.48 -19.87
C VAL A 379 -16.82 -11.69 -18.77
N PRO A 380 -17.24 -12.10 -17.57
CA PRO A 380 -16.33 -12.31 -16.44
C PRO A 380 -15.47 -13.57 -16.64
N VAL A 381 -14.15 -13.42 -16.49
CA VAL A 381 -13.19 -14.53 -16.57
C VAL A 381 -12.30 -14.49 -15.32
N ILE A 382 -12.19 -15.63 -14.63
CA ILE A 382 -11.26 -15.82 -13.51
C ILE A 382 -9.93 -16.37 -14.05
N VAL A 383 -8.81 -15.80 -13.62
CA VAL A 383 -7.46 -16.28 -13.89
C VAL A 383 -6.78 -16.60 -12.56
N LEU A 384 -6.41 -17.86 -12.36
CA LEU A 384 -5.79 -18.36 -11.13
C LEU A 384 -4.27 -18.46 -11.29
N LEU A 385 -3.53 -18.14 -10.23
CA LEU A 385 -2.13 -18.52 -10.15
C LEU A 385 -2.03 -20.02 -9.89
N ALA A 386 -1.50 -20.79 -10.83
CA ALA A 386 -1.33 -22.23 -10.68
C ALA A 386 -0.13 -22.74 -11.50
N PRO A 387 0.53 -23.85 -11.08
CA PRO A 387 1.55 -24.49 -11.88
C PRO A 387 0.99 -24.93 -13.25
N GLY A 388 1.78 -24.78 -14.31
CA GLY A 388 1.36 -25.16 -15.65
C GLY A 388 1.86 -24.26 -16.76
N PRO A 389 1.13 -24.11 -17.86
CA PRO A 389 1.49 -23.27 -18.99
C PRO A 389 1.54 -21.78 -18.60
N ALA A 390 2.07 -20.95 -19.51
CA ALA A 390 2.06 -19.50 -19.32
C ALA A 390 0.63 -18.97 -19.13
N LEU A 391 -0.30 -19.47 -19.95
CA LEU A 391 -1.75 -19.30 -19.84
C LEU A 391 -2.44 -20.55 -20.39
N GLY A 392 -3.49 -21.02 -19.73
CA GLY A 392 -4.24 -22.21 -20.17
C GLY A 392 -5.62 -22.29 -19.53
N LEU A 393 -6.46 -23.20 -20.03
CA LEU A 393 -7.74 -23.51 -19.37
C LEU A 393 -7.49 -24.29 -18.07
N ALA A 394 -8.24 -23.98 -17.03
CA ALA A 394 -8.30 -24.81 -15.83
C ALA A 394 -8.98 -26.16 -16.17
N ASP A 395 -8.64 -27.22 -15.43
CA ASP A 395 -9.33 -28.48 -15.58
C ASP A 395 -10.84 -28.36 -15.25
N VAL A 396 -11.64 -29.32 -15.78
CA VAL A 396 -13.11 -29.28 -15.68
C VAL A 396 -13.60 -29.28 -14.23
N ASN A 397 -12.93 -30.01 -13.34
CA ASN A 397 -13.35 -30.10 -11.94
C ASN A 397 -13.03 -28.80 -11.19
N LEU A 398 -11.85 -28.23 -11.39
CA LEU A 398 -11.47 -26.93 -10.82
C LEU A 398 -12.39 -25.83 -11.35
N THR A 399 -12.65 -25.81 -12.66
CA THR A 399 -13.58 -24.85 -13.30
C THR A 399 -14.95 -24.91 -12.65
N ARG A 400 -15.53 -26.13 -12.45
CA ARG A 400 -16.86 -26.31 -11.83
C ARG A 400 -16.88 -25.79 -10.39
N ARG A 401 -15.86 -26.13 -9.59
CA ARG A 401 -15.77 -25.68 -8.19
C ARG A 401 -15.63 -24.17 -8.08
N VAL A 402 -14.76 -23.55 -8.88
CA VAL A 402 -14.54 -22.10 -8.86
C VAL A 402 -15.80 -21.35 -9.29
N ARG A 403 -16.47 -21.81 -10.36
CA ARG A 403 -17.75 -21.22 -10.80
C ARG A 403 -18.82 -21.29 -9.71
N ALA A 404 -18.95 -22.43 -9.04
CA ALA A 404 -19.90 -22.57 -7.94
C ALA A 404 -19.54 -21.63 -6.79
N ALA A 405 -18.29 -21.63 -6.33
CA ALA A 405 -17.84 -20.79 -5.22
C ALA A 405 -18.02 -19.28 -5.49
N VAL A 406 -17.72 -18.83 -6.70
CA VAL A 406 -17.91 -17.42 -7.08
C VAL A 406 -19.40 -17.07 -7.16
N ARG A 407 -20.23 -17.93 -7.79
CA ARG A 407 -21.68 -17.71 -7.85
C ARG A 407 -22.32 -17.68 -6.46
N ASP A 408 -21.94 -18.61 -5.59
CA ASP A 408 -22.48 -18.69 -4.23
C ASP A 408 -22.10 -17.46 -3.39
N ALA A 409 -20.89 -16.91 -3.61
CA ALA A 409 -20.41 -15.75 -2.88
C ALA A 409 -20.92 -14.41 -3.44
N THR A 410 -21.17 -14.31 -4.75
CA THR A 410 -21.37 -13.01 -5.42
C THR A 410 -22.59 -12.96 -6.36
N GLY A 411 -23.21 -14.09 -6.65
CA GLY A 411 -24.23 -14.21 -7.70
C GLY A 411 -23.68 -14.14 -9.14
N LEU A 412 -22.36 -13.96 -9.31
CA LEU A 412 -21.74 -13.75 -10.62
C LEU A 412 -21.52 -15.06 -11.37
N GLU A 413 -21.96 -15.11 -12.63
CA GLU A 413 -21.65 -16.22 -13.53
C GLU A 413 -20.31 -16.00 -14.25
N ILE A 414 -19.38 -16.93 -14.10
CA ILE A 414 -18.06 -16.89 -14.72
C ILE A 414 -18.06 -17.62 -16.07
N ALA A 415 -17.69 -16.93 -17.14
CA ALA A 415 -17.64 -17.49 -18.50
C ALA A 415 -16.49 -18.51 -18.67
N ALA A 416 -15.32 -18.23 -18.12
CA ALA A 416 -14.16 -19.12 -18.18
C ALA A 416 -13.31 -19.04 -16.91
N VAL A 417 -12.61 -20.14 -16.59
CA VAL A 417 -11.57 -20.20 -15.56
C VAL A 417 -10.27 -20.58 -16.24
N LEU A 418 -9.29 -19.68 -16.16
CA LEU A 418 -7.97 -19.87 -16.73
C LEU A 418 -6.94 -20.04 -15.61
N THR A 419 -5.78 -20.60 -15.96
CA THR A 419 -4.62 -20.70 -15.07
C THR A 419 -3.40 -20.04 -15.71
N MET A 420 -2.60 -19.34 -14.89
CA MET A 420 -1.31 -18.80 -15.27
C MET A 420 -0.25 -19.22 -14.24
N ARG A 421 0.95 -19.63 -14.71
CA ARG A 421 2.06 -19.95 -13.78
C ARG A 421 2.64 -18.73 -13.09
N ALA A 422 2.40 -17.53 -13.60
CA ALA A 422 2.80 -16.26 -12.99
C ALA A 422 1.82 -15.17 -13.39
N LEU A 423 1.10 -14.61 -12.43
CA LEU A 423 0.27 -13.44 -12.69
C LEU A 423 1.17 -12.19 -12.79
N PRO A 424 0.94 -11.33 -13.79
CA PRO A 424 1.61 -10.04 -13.87
C PRO A 424 1.26 -9.19 -12.64
N VAL A 425 2.27 -8.83 -11.84
CA VAL A 425 2.12 -7.98 -10.67
C VAL A 425 3.05 -6.79 -10.77
N ASP A 426 2.76 -5.72 -10.02
CA ASP A 426 3.65 -4.57 -9.98
C ASP A 426 5.00 -4.94 -9.32
N VAL A 427 6.07 -4.32 -9.83
CA VAL A 427 7.46 -4.66 -9.46
C VAL A 427 7.79 -4.30 -8.00
N ARG A 428 7.05 -3.34 -7.38
CA ARG A 428 7.37 -2.83 -6.05
C ARG A 428 6.75 -3.61 -4.90
N HIS A 429 5.47 -3.95 -5.04
CA HIS A 429 4.70 -4.53 -3.93
C HIS A 429 4.42 -6.01 -4.12
N ARG A 430 4.62 -6.54 -5.36
CA ARG A 430 4.29 -7.92 -5.75
C ARG A 430 2.86 -8.36 -5.37
N SER A 431 2.02 -7.39 -5.00
CA SER A 431 0.65 -7.60 -4.53
C SER A 431 -0.41 -6.94 -5.42
N LYS A 432 -0.01 -6.02 -6.30
CA LYS A 432 -0.94 -5.32 -7.19
C LYS A 432 -0.95 -5.98 -8.56
N ILE A 433 -2.01 -6.72 -8.82
CA ILE A 433 -2.20 -7.45 -10.09
C ILE A 433 -2.44 -6.46 -11.24
N ASP A 434 -1.73 -6.63 -12.37
CA ASP A 434 -1.96 -5.91 -13.63
C ASP A 434 -3.12 -6.55 -14.41
N ARG A 435 -4.35 -6.25 -13.99
CA ARG A 435 -5.57 -6.82 -14.60
C ARG A 435 -5.74 -6.42 -16.06
N THR A 436 -5.26 -5.25 -16.46
CA THR A 436 -5.34 -4.80 -17.86
C THR A 436 -4.52 -5.72 -18.78
N ARG A 437 -3.34 -6.09 -18.33
CA ARG A 437 -2.50 -7.04 -19.09
C ARG A 437 -3.13 -8.43 -19.13
N ILE A 438 -3.63 -8.92 -17.99
CA ILE A 438 -4.30 -10.24 -17.91
C ILE A 438 -5.55 -10.27 -18.80
N ALA A 439 -6.39 -9.24 -18.78
CA ALA A 439 -7.58 -9.15 -19.64
C ALA A 439 -7.22 -9.26 -21.13
N ARG A 440 -6.16 -8.59 -21.55
CA ARG A 440 -5.68 -8.65 -22.93
C ARG A 440 -5.17 -10.04 -23.29
N GLU A 441 -4.35 -10.66 -22.44
CA GLU A 441 -3.81 -12.00 -22.67
C GLU A 441 -4.93 -13.05 -22.68
N ALA A 442 -5.89 -12.95 -21.76
CA ALA A 442 -7.08 -13.80 -21.72
C ALA A 442 -7.97 -13.64 -22.97
N SER A 443 -8.15 -12.41 -23.46
CA SER A 443 -8.93 -12.14 -24.68
C SER A 443 -8.29 -12.78 -25.91
N ILE A 444 -6.97 -12.65 -26.08
CA ILE A 444 -6.22 -13.26 -27.19
C ILE A 444 -6.33 -14.79 -27.12
N PHE A 445 -6.12 -15.38 -25.95
CA PHE A 445 -6.19 -16.83 -25.75
C PHE A 445 -7.58 -17.40 -26.04
N LEU A 446 -8.64 -16.77 -25.51
CA LEU A 446 -10.02 -17.23 -25.71
C LEU A 446 -10.53 -17.00 -27.14
N ALA A 447 -9.95 -16.05 -27.89
CA ALA A 447 -10.22 -15.88 -29.32
C ALA A 447 -9.50 -16.90 -30.21
N GLY A 448 -8.71 -17.81 -29.66
CA GLY A 448 -7.91 -18.76 -30.44
C GLY A 448 -6.74 -18.12 -31.20
N GLN A 449 -6.33 -16.93 -30.78
CA GLN A 449 -5.22 -16.18 -31.41
C GLN A 449 -3.90 -16.33 -30.61
N GLY A 450 -3.82 -17.33 -29.73
CA GLY A 450 -2.57 -17.67 -29.02
C GLY A 450 -1.56 -18.23 -30.01
N ASP A 451 -0.32 -17.76 -29.96
CA ASP A 451 0.78 -18.31 -30.75
C ASP A 451 0.93 -19.81 -30.46
N ASP A 452 0.79 -20.62 -31.52
CA ASP A 452 1.32 -21.98 -31.58
C ASP A 452 2.86 -21.89 -31.62
N ASP A 453 3.52 -21.71 -30.45
CA ASP A 453 4.96 -21.88 -30.28
C ASP A 453 5.29 -22.64 -28.97
#